data_fa5c57474fd8419f6c749f2b9cd9c3b2
#
_entry.id   fa5c57474fd8419f6c749f2b9cd9c3b2
#
_cell.length_a   1.000
_cell.length_b   1.000
_cell.length_c   1.000
_cell.angle_alpha   90.00
_cell.angle_beta   90.00
_cell.angle_gamma   90.00
#
_symmetry.space_group_name_H-M   'P 1'
#
loop_
_entity.id
_entity.type
_entity.pdbx_description
1 polymer ?
#
loop_
_entity_poly.entity_id
_entity_poly.type
_entity_poly.pdbx_seq_one_letter_code
_entity_poly.pdbx_strand_id
1 'polypeptide(L)'
;MDRHFIQVVLPLKLQWIPFYYCEEPVHRGQIVSIVFAGRRYNGIVYNTSCTPDLNPASVKQISSVRKDLPTIGDMELRLWEFIADYYACTIGEVFKAAYPAGKLNGEIAAAAREERLRKRLDAIDADLTKRHRESVMLRLRQERDRIAASLPAYDPIRNTGPKNDDTLTYKPILVTGPDRYDYYHTVLQECSDSGHQALLLSPETALCEQVANMAGIRTVVHHGKTDSFITGVSAALRRGEPISVAGTRMSIFLPFSSLGAIIVDEEQDQSFKQTEPSPRYNARDCAVFLGTIHHCQVILGSSRPSLESIYNCKTGKYNIKGELSSRFSPHTEFIDIQAEKKKNGMPGYLSRKLLERISHSKGRICLVRGWEKQEELSSQIRQFLPGREVNVLTLSELKRNGNGDACLTAVIQIDALADKDDFRYDERMQQIVAMLESTCCRNGGNLVIQTALMDIFSEDRNYETMLKERREFGFPPFTRMVDIRTADGKLASRHFIRRNQPLSEVKASIKASLPPFCYMDVDPQ
;
A
#
# COMPACT_ATOMS: atom_id res chain seq x y z
N MET A 1 44.07 -2.80 17.91
CA MET A 1 43.03 -2.51 16.89
C MET A 1 41.92 -1.78 17.59
N ASP A 2 41.55 -0.62 17.07
CA ASP A 2 40.48 0.17 17.66
C ASP A 2 39.13 -0.52 17.42
N ARG A 3 38.40 -0.77 18.49
CA ARG A 3 37.06 -1.35 18.41
C ARG A 3 36.05 -0.26 18.08
N HIS A 4 35.36 -0.40 16.95
CA HIS A 4 34.27 0.49 16.59
C HIS A 4 32.95 -0.12 17.09
N PHE A 5 32.32 0.51 18.07
CA PHE A 5 31.00 0.07 18.56
C PHE A 5 29.90 0.57 17.67
N ILE A 6 28.97 -0.32 17.36
CA ILE A 6 27.84 -0.07 16.47
C ILE A 6 26.55 -0.63 17.08
N GLN A 7 25.41 -0.03 16.72
CA GLN A 7 24.10 -0.60 16.97
C GLN A 7 23.58 -1.29 15.71
N VAL A 8 23.02 -2.50 15.88
CA VAL A 8 22.56 -3.33 14.75
C VAL A 8 21.10 -3.69 14.91
N VAL A 9 20.24 -3.23 13.99
CA VAL A 9 18.82 -3.62 13.93
C VAL A 9 18.72 -5.04 13.41
N LEU A 10 17.97 -5.89 14.14
CA LEU A 10 17.68 -7.27 13.79
C LEU A 10 16.21 -7.42 13.37
N PRO A 11 15.84 -8.39 12.52
CA PRO A 11 14.45 -8.64 12.14
C PRO A 11 13.67 -9.37 13.27
N LEU A 12 13.76 -8.80 14.47
CA LEU A 12 13.19 -9.33 15.71
C LEU A 12 12.43 -8.23 16.46
N LYS A 13 11.45 -8.63 17.25
CA LYS A 13 10.70 -7.72 18.13
C LYS A 13 11.51 -7.44 19.39
N LEU A 14 12.54 -6.59 19.28
CA LEU A 14 13.39 -6.16 20.41
C LEU A 14 13.03 -4.72 20.79
N GLN A 15 12.91 -4.46 22.09
CA GLN A 15 12.62 -3.10 22.62
C GLN A 15 13.88 -2.21 22.65
N TRP A 16 15.04 -2.77 22.35
CA TRP A 16 16.33 -2.09 22.26
C TRP A 16 17.06 -2.53 21.01
N ILE A 17 18.05 -1.74 20.58
CA ILE A 17 18.93 -2.09 19.46
C ILE A 17 20.24 -2.61 20.05
N PRO A 18 20.63 -3.88 19.81
CA PRO A 18 21.80 -4.48 20.40
C PRO A 18 23.11 -3.86 19.88
N PHE A 19 24.10 -3.78 20.77
CA PHE A 19 25.46 -3.33 20.46
C PHE A 19 26.33 -4.49 20.00
N TYR A 20 27.16 -4.18 19.00
CA TYR A 20 28.23 -5.02 18.50
C TYR A 20 29.50 -4.18 18.30
N TYR A 21 30.63 -4.81 18.09
CA TYR A 21 31.85 -4.11 17.64
C TYR A 21 32.35 -4.70 16.33
N CYS A 22 33.06 -3.90 15.55
CA CYS A 22 33.76 -4.28 14.35
C CYS A 22 35.20 -3.69 14.38
N GLU A 23 36.09 -4.34 13.66
CA GLU A 23 37.48 -3.89 13.49
C GLU A 23 37.64 -3.05 12.22
N GLU A 24 36.78 -3.31 11.21
CA GLU A 24 36.71 -2.51 9.99
C GLU A 24 35.63 -1.41 10.15
N PRO A 25 35.88 -0.22 9.60
CA PRO A 25 34.84 0.83 9.58
C PRO A 25 33.63 0.38 8.75
N VAL A 26 32.44 0.61 9.30
CA VAL A 26 31.18 0.32 8.67
C VAL A 26 30.31 1.59 8.61
N HIS A 27 29.37 1.62 7.67
CA HIS A 27 28.48 2.75 7.48
C HIS A 27 27.04 2.38 7.85
N ARG A 28 26.25 3.39 8.22
CA ARG A 28 24.80 3.26 8.45
C ARG A 28 24.15 2.62 7.22
N GLY A 29 23.24 1.69 7.45
CA GLY A 29 22.54 0.95 6.40
C GLY A 29 23.27 -0.29 5.87
N GLN A 30 24.57 -0.48 6.15
CA GLN A 30 25.26 -1.71 5.74
C GLN A 30 24.68 -2.93 6.43
N ILE A 31 24.60 -4.03 5.69
CA ILE A 31 24.15 -5.31 6.24
C ILE A 31 25.36 -6.08 6.79
N VAL A 32 25.20 -6.56 8.02
CA VAL A 32 26.22 -7.35 8.73
C VAL A 32 25.65 -8.69 9.17
N SER A 33 26.47 -9.71 9.16
CA SER A 33 26.14 -11.01 9.75
C SER A 33 26.57 -11.01 11.21
N ILE A 34 25.65 -11.41 12.10
CA ILE A 34 25.88 -11.44 13.54
C ILE A 34 25.32 -12.73 14.16
N VAL A 35 25.76 -13.03 15.39
CA VAL A 35 25.16 -14.08 16.22
C VAL A 35 24.42 -13.44 17.40
N PHE A 36 23.11 -13.68 17.47
CA PHE A 36 22.26 -13.24 18.58
C PHE A 36 21.51 -14.43 19.16
N ALA A 37 21.56 -14.61 20.49
CA ALA A 37 20.95 -15.73 21.19
C ALA A 37 21.25 -17.11 20.56
N GLY A 38 22.48 -17.34 20.13
CA GLY A 38 22.95 -18.60 19.53
C GLY A 38 22.54 -18.80 18.04
N ARG A 39 21.83 -17.87 17.43
CA ARG A 39 21.39 -17.95 16.02
C ARG A 39 22.07 -16.87 15.18
N ARG A 40 22.31 -17.19 13.92
CA ARG A 40 22.84 -16.22 12.94
C ARG A 40 21.71 -15.39 12.35
N TYR A 41 21.97 -14.08 12.25
CA TYR A 41 21.06 -13.11 11.63
C TYR A 41 21.83 -12.19 10.69
N ASN A 42 21.18 -11.71 9.67
CA ASN A 42 21.59 -10.52 8.96
C ASN A 42 20.94 -9.33 9.66
N GLY A 43 21.75 -8.39 10.11
CA GLY A 43 21.31 -7.16 10.75
C GLY A 43 21.77 -5.95 9.95
N ILE A 44 21.20 -4.80 10.24
CA ILE A 44 21.50 -3.54 9.57
C ILE A 44 22.21 -2.62 10.58
N VAL A 45 23.35 -2.08 10.18
CA VAL A 45 24.07 -1.07 10.96
C VAL A 45 23.18 0.18 11.07
N TYR A 46 22.75 0.48 12.28
CA TYR A 46 21.84 1.59 12.55
C TYR A 46 22.58 2.85 12.97
N ASN A 47 23.44 2.72 13.99
CA ASN A 47 24.32 3.77 14.43
C ASN A 47 25.77 3.29 14.40
N THR A 48 26.67 4.20 14.05
CA THR A 48 28.12 4.02 14.12
C THR A 48 28.70 4.93 15.20
N SER A 49 29.83 4.58 15.74
CA SER A 49 30.51 5.40 16.77
C SER A 49 29.68 5.63 18.04
N CYS A 50 29.05 4.56 18.53
CA CYS A 50 28.24 4.57 19.75
C CYS A 50 29.03 4.19 20.97
N THR A 51 28.68 4.73 22.13
CA THR A 51 29.16 4.25 23.41
C THR A 51 28.17 3.22 23.95
N PRO A 52 28.54 1.96 24.17
CA PRO A 52 27.63 0.96 24.71
C PRO A 52 27.27 1.25 26.17
N ASP A 53 26.00 1.10 26.53
CA ASP A 53 25.52 1.21 27.92
C ASP A 53 25.96 0.01 28.80
N LEU A 54 26.62 -0.97 28.18
CA LEU A 54 27.08 -2.20 28.78
C LEU A 54 28.63 -2.17 28.95
N ASN A 55 29.16 -3.08 29.78
CA ASN A 55 30.60 -3.26 29.83
C ASN A 55 31.15 -3.54 28.41
N PRO A 56 32.04 -2.70 27.86
CA PRO A 56 32.60 -2.86 26.52
C PRO A 56 33.22 -4.23 26.26
N ALA A 57 33.73 -4.91 27.31
CA ALA A 57 34.31 -6.25 27.21
C ALA A 57 33.24 -7.35 26.92
N SER A 58 31.99 -7.10 27.24
CA SER A 58 30.89 -8.04 27.00
C SER A 58 30.22 -7.90 25.62
N VAL A 59 30.55 -6.84 24.88
CA VAL A 59 30.01 -6.60 23.55
C VAL A 59 30.65 -7.59 22.56
N LYS A 60 29.80 -8.26 21.76
CA LYS A 60 30.26 -9.27 20.79
C LYS A 60 30.68 -8.63 19.47
N GLN A 61 31.63 -9.29 18.80
CA GLN A 61 32.05 -8.91 17.46
C GLN A 61 30.97 -9.31 16.42
N ILE A 62 30.83 -8.53 15.34
CA ILE A 62 30.09 -8.96 14.15
C ILE A 62 30.83 -10.15 13.51
N SER A 63 30.08 -11.06 12.85
CA SER A 63 30.68 -12.18 12.14
C SER A 63 31.34 -11.76 10.82
N SER A 64 30.71 -10.89 10.07
CA SER A 64 31.20 -10.33 8.80
C SER A 64 30.34 -9.17 8.30
N VAL A 65 30.92 -8.32 7.48
CA VAL A 65 30.17 -7.34 6.68
C VAL A 65 29.71 -8.01 5.39
N ARG A 66 28.43 -7.87 5.06
CA ARG A 66 27.80 -8.48 3.86
C ARG A 66 27.94 -7.53 2.66
N LYS A 67 29.14 -7.53 2.05
CA LYS A 67 29.45 -6.74 0.85
C LYS A 67 28.70 -7.21 -0.41
N ASP A 68 28.13 -8.42 -0.36
CA ASP A 68 27.30 -9.03 -1.39
C ASP A 68 25.82 -8.56 -1.35
N LEU A 69 25.45 -7.78 -0.35
CA LEU A 69 24.10 -7.21 -0.20
C LEU A 69 24.14 -5.71 -0.36
N PRO A 70 23.05 -5.12 -0.87
CA PRO A 70 22.95 -3.68 -0.99
C PRO A 70 22.90 -3.00 0.38
N THR A 71 23.40 -1.78 0.44
CA THR A 71 23.22 -0.91 1.61
C THR A 71 21.79 -0.37 1.64
N ILE A 72 21.15 -0.42 2.80
CA ILE A 72 19.83 0.19 3.01
C ILE A 72 19.99 1.71 3.04
N GLY A 73 19.24 2.38 2.20
CA GLY A 73 19.32 3.83 2.05
C GLY A 73 18.79 4.60 3.28
N ASP A 74 19.26 5.82 3.45
CA ASP A 74 18.81 6.66 4.57
C ASP A 74 17.30 6.96 4.50
N MET A 75 16.73 7.14 3.30
CA MET A 75 15.29 7.34 3.11
C MET A 75 14.47 6.12 3.54
N GLU A 76 14.97 4.90 3.27
CA GLU A 76 14.35 3.67 3.76
C GLU A 76 14.36 3.64 5.31
N LEU A 77 15.51 3.94 5.93
CA LEU A 77 15.64 3.95 7.39
C LEU A 77 14.76 5.02 8.04
N ARG A 78 14.68 6.22 7.47
CA ARG A 78 13.77 7.29 7.95
C ARG A 78 12.30 6.87 7.89
N LEU A 79 11.88 6.19 6.82
CA LEU A 79 10.53 5.60 6.74
C LEU A 79 10.31 4.56 7.84
N TRP A 80 11.29 3.70 8.10
CA TRP A 80 11.17 2.67 9.15
C TRP A 80 11.10 3.27 10.55
N GLU A 81 11.88 4.31 10.82
CA GLU A 81 11.83 5.07 12.07
C GLU A 81 10.44 5.70 12.27
N PHE A 82 9.90 6.32 11.22
CA PHE A 82 8.54 6.86 11.26
C PHE A 82 7.50 5.78 11.56
N ILE A 83 7.56 4.63 10.87
CA ILE A 83 6.61 3.53 11.08
C ILE A 83 6.75 2.98 12.51
N ALA A 84 7.97 2.77 12.98
CA ALA A 84 8.22 2.25 14.31
C ALA A 84 7.69 3.19 15.40
N ASP A 85 7.98 4.49 15.28
CA ASP A 85 7.50 5.48 16.23
C ASP A 85 5.98 5.68 16.12
N TYR A 86 5.47 5.99 14.93
CA TYR A 86 4.05 6.34 14.77
C TYR A 86 3.12 5.18 15.15
N TYR A 87 3.39 3.97 14.65
CA TYR A 87 2.54 2.79 14.85
C TYR A 87 2.92 1.94 16.07
N ALA A 88 3.76 2.48 16.94
CA ALA A 88 4.14 1.87 18.24
C ALA A 88 4.65 0.41 18.12
N CYS A 89 5.48 0.16 17.10
CA CYS A 89 6.15 -1.13 16.90
C CYS A 89 7.67 -0.97 17.04
N THR A 90 8.41 -2.07 16.93
CA THR A 90 9.87 -2.02 16.92
C THR A 90 10.41 -1.86 15.50
N ILE A 91 11.55 -1.19 15.36
CA ILE A 91 12.21 -1.04 14.05
C ILE A 91 12.61 -2.41 13.46
N GLY A 92 12.85 -3.42 14.29
CA GLY A 92 13.11 -4.80 13.86
C GLY A 92 11.87 -5.47 13.24
N GLU A 93 10.65 -5.15 13.70
CA GLU A 93 9.41 -5.60 13.07
C GLU A 93 9.23 -4.93 11.70
N VAL A 94 9.59 -3.65 11.57
CA VAL A 94 9.56 -2.93 10.28
C VAL A 94 10.59 -3.53 9.32
N PHE A 95 11.81 -3.77 9.78
CA PHE A 95 12.84 -4.46 8.99
C PHE A 95 12.35 -5.80 8.44
N LYS A 96 11.74 -6.62 9.29
CA LYS A 96 11.18 -7.93 8.89
C LYS A 96 10.09 -7.78 7.82
N ALA A 97 9.26 -6.75 7.90
CA ALA A 97 8.22 -6.47 6.90
C ALA A 97 8.81 -5.95 5.58
N ALA A 98 9.77 -5.02 5.64
CA ALA A 98 10.41 -4.44 4.47
C ALA A 98 11.31 -5.46 3.72
N TYR A 99 11.99 -6.32 4.48
CA TYR A 99 12.92 -7.33 3.98
C TYR A 99 12.60 -8.72 4.54
N PRO A 100 11.51 -9.36 4.10
CA PRO A 100 11.27 -10.75 4.43
C PRO A 100 12.43 -11.63 3.94
N ALA A 101 12.69 -12.75 4.62
CA ALA A 101 13.83 -13.62 4.36
C ALA A 101 14.01 -14.01 2.89
N GLY A 102 12.91 -14.19 2.16
CA GLY A 102 12.93 -14.49 0.72
C GLY A 102 13.47 -13.34 -0.14
N LYS A 103 13.15 -12.08 0.19
CA LYS A 103 13.63 -10.89 -0.53
C LYS A 103 15.15 -10.74 -0.42
N LEU A 104 15.69 -10.90 0.78
CA LEU A 104 17.12 -10.81 1.02
C LEU A 104 17.89 -11.91 0.26
N ASN A 105 17.39 -13.15 0.25
CA ASN A 105 17.97 -14.26 -0.51
C ASN A 105 17.89 -14.01 -2.02
N GLY A 106 16.81 -13.40 -2.52
CA GLY A 106 16.66 -13.02 -3.92
C GLY A 106 17.73 -11.98 -4.34
N GLU A 107 17.97 -10.97 -3.51
CA GLU A 107 18.99 -9.96 -3.76
C GLU A 107 20.41 -10.56 -3.79
N ILE A 108 20.73 -11.52 -2.91
CA ILE A 108 21.99 -12.27 -2.94
C ILE A 108 22.15 -13.02 -4.27
N ALA A 109 21.11 -13.72 -4.71
CA ALA A 109 21.15 -14.49 -5.96
C ALA A 109 21.32 -13.58 -7.19
N ALA A 110 20.68 -12.42 -7.19
CA ALA A 110 20.81 -11.44 -8.27
C ALA A 110 22.19 -10.80 -8.33
N ALA A 111 22.74 -10.39 -7.18
CA ALA A 111 24.08 -9.84 -7.10
C ALA A 111 25.14 -10.86 -7.59
N ALA A 112 25.02 -12.13 -7.19
CA ALA A 112 25.89 -13.20 -7.65
C ALA A 112 25.76 -13.50 -9.14
N ARG A 113 24.56 -13.31 -9.74
CA ARG A 113 24.33 -13.43 -11.18
C ARG A 113 24.98 -12.27 -11.94
N GLU A 114 24.76 -11.05 -11.46
CA GLU A 114 25.37 -9.85 -12.06
C GLU A 114 26.89 -9.92 -12.05
N GLU A 115 27.50 -10.31 -10.93
CA GLU A 115 28.96 -10.49 -10.84
C GLU A 115 29.49 -11.52 -11.81
N ARG A 116 28.77 -12.65 -12.00
CA ARG A 116 29.13 -13.65 -13.00
C ARG A 116 29.06 -13.12 -14.43
N LEU A 117 28.03 -12.31 -14.75
CA LEU A 117 27.88 -11.69 -16.06
C LEU A 117 28.98 -10.66 -16.33
N ARG A 118 29.35 -9.85 -15.33
CA ARG A 118 30.47 -8.89 -15.43
C ARG A 118 31.80 -9.61 -15.68
N LYS A 119 32.13 -10.63 -14.89
CA LYS A 119 33.33 -11.46 -15.09
C LYS A 119 33.35 -12.10 -16.48
N ARG A 120 32.21 -12.53 -17.00
CA ARG A 120 32.10 -13.08 -18.35
C ARG A 120 32.31 -12.00 -19.41
N LEU A 121 31.78 -10.82 -19.20
CA LEU A 121 31.97 -9.66 -20.08
C LEU A 121 33.45 -9.29 -20.18
N ASP A 122 34.12 -9.14 -19.03
CA ASP A 122 35.55 -8.83 -18.94
C ASP A 122 36.39 -9.90 -19.68
N ALA A 123 36.04 -11.18 -19.53
CA ALA A 123 36.71 -12.26 -20.22
C ALA A 123 36.51 -12.20 -21.75
N ILE A 124 35.32 -11.84 -22.22
CA ILE A 124 35.03 -11.65 -23.64
C ILE A 124 35.80 -10.43 -24.19
N ASP A 125 35.81 -9.33 -23.45
CA ASP A 125 36.56 -8.12 -23.87
C ASP A 125 38.06 -8.42 -23.94
N ALA A 126 38.62 -9.18 -22.99
CA ALA A 126 40.00 -9.64 -23.05
C ALA A 126 40.26 -10.60 -24.23
N ASP A 127 39.31 -11.45 -24.60
CA ASP A 127 39.45 -12.33 -25.77
C ASP A 127 39.31 -11.55 -27.09
N LEU A 128 38.50 -10.51 -27.16
CA LEU A 128 38.37 -9.64 -28.32
C LEU A 128 39.65 -8.84 -28.63
N THR A 129 40.54 -8.69 -27.67
CA THR A 129 41.87 -8.08 -27.91
C THR A 129 42.85 -9.05 -28.56
N LYS A 130 42.58 -10.36 -28.56
CA LYS A 130 43.43 -11.38 -29.19
C LYS A 130 43.09 -11.55 -30.66
N ARG A 131 44.06 -12.03 -31.45
CA ARG A 131 43.89 -12.25 -32.89
C ARG A 131 43.12 -13.58 -33.10
N HIS A 132 41.82 -13.52 -33.46
CA HIS A 132 40.96 -14.63 -33.77
C HIS A 132 40.50 -14.61 -35.24
N ARG A 133 39.95 -15.78 -35.71
CA ARG A 133 39.25 -15.85 -36.99
C ARG A 133 37.99 -14.98 -36.96
N GLU A 134 37.64 -14.37 -38.07
CA GLU A 134 36.53 -13.40 -38.20
C GLU A 134 35.19 -13.96 -37.65
N SER A 135 34.91 -15.24 -37.90
CA SER A 135 33.70 -15.92 -37.38
C SER A 135 33.67 -16.02 -35.85
N VAL A 136 34.84 -16.15 -35.22
CA VAL A 136 34.96 -16.19 -33.73
C VAL A 136 34.75 -14.79 -33.18
N MET A 137 35.35 -13.78 -33.82
CA MET A 137 35.17 -12.40 -33.44
C MET A 137 33.73 -11.93 -33.53
N LEU A 138 33.00 -12.36 -34.55
CA LEU A 138 31.57 -12.05 -34.70
C LEU A 138 30.73 -12.65 -33.54
N ARG A 139 30.98 -13.93 -33.21
CA ARG A 139 30.30 -14.61 -32.10
C ARG A 139 30.59 -13.93 -30.74
N LEU A 140 31.84 -13.59 -30.46
CA LEU A 140 32.23 -12.91 -29.23
C LEU A 140 31.57 -11.54 -29.12
N ARG A 141 31.48 -10.77 -30.20
CA ARG A 141 30.78 -9.48 -30.23
C ARG A 141 29.28 -9.65 -29.96
N GLN A 142 28.62 -10.61 -30.58
CA GLN A 142 27.19 -10.89 -30.35
C GLN A 142 26.92 -11.31 -28.91
N GLU A 143 27.79 -12.16 -28.31
CA GLU A 143 27.67 -12.57 -26.91
C GLU A 143 27.91 -11.38 -25.98
N ARG A 144 28.93 -10.56 -26.24
CA ARG A 144 29.22 -9.32 -25.53
C ARG A 144 28.01 -8.39 -25.49
N ASP A 145 27.44 -8.09 -26.66
CA ASP A 145 26.31 -7.17 -26.77
C ASP A 145 25.07 -7.71 -26.06
N ARG A 146 24.83 -9.03 -26.13
CA ARG A 146 23.75 -9.69 -25.38
C ARG A 146 23.95 -9.57 -23.87
N ILE A 147 25.16 -9.80 -23.35
CA ILE A 147 25.47 -9.69 -21.93
C ILE A 147 25.40 -8.22 -21.50
N ALA A 148 25.98 -7.31 -22.27
CA ALA A 148 25.93 -5.88 -21.99
C ALA A 148 24.50 -5.34 -21.91
N ALA A 149 23.62 -5.78 -22.81
CA ALA A 149 22.19 -5.42 -22.78
C ALA A 149 21.44 -6.03 -21.58
N SER A 150 21.94 -7.11 -20.98
CA SER A 150 21.34 -7.73 -19.80
C SER A 150 21.88 -7.20 -18.47
N LEU A 151 23.00 -6.47 -18.52
CA LEU A 151 23.55 -5.78 -17.36
C LEU A 151 22.91 -4.39 -17.22
N PRO A 152 22.62 -3.96 -15.97
CA PRO A 152 22.15 -2.61 -15.76
C PRO A 152 23.21 -1.60 -16.19
N ALA A 153 22.77 -0.53 -16.83
CA ALA A 153 23.65 0.58 -17.21
C ALA A 153 24.26 1.19 -15.93
N TYR A 154 25.56 1.02 -15.76
CA TYR A 154 26.27 1.61 -14.63
C TYR A 154 26.68 3.04 -14.98
N ASP A 155 26.00 4.02 -14.41
CA ASP A 155 26.46 5.40 -14.41
C ASP A 155 26.80 5.81 -12.97
N PRO A 156 28.09 5.83 -12.57
CA PRO A 156 28.49 6.16 -11.20
C PRO A 156 28.32 7.64 -10.81
N ILE A 157 27.87 8.50 -11.73
CA ILE A 157 27.93 9.97 -11.56
C ILE A 157 26.55 10.59 -11.27
N ARG A 158 25.44 9.84 -11.37
CA ARG A 158 24.09 10.38 -11.07
C ARG A 158 23.62 10.12 -9.65
N ASN A 159 24.48 10.26 -8.66
CA ASN A 159 24.05 10.36 -7.26
C ASN A 159 23.79 11.83 -6.82
N THR A 160 23.54 12.69 -7.80
CA THR A 160 22.92 13.98 -7.55
C THR A 160 21.46 13.83 -7.95
N GLY A 161 20.67 13.30 -7.03
CA GLY A 161 19.23 13.57 -7.07
C GLY A 161 19.05 15.06 -7.33
N PRO A 162 18.00 15.51 -8.02
CA PRO A 162 17.79 16.91 -8.23
C PRO A 162 17.94 17.57 -6.87
N LYS A 163 18.66 18.68 -6.81
CA LYS A 163 18.61 19.57 -5.67
C LYS A 163 17.19 20.12 -5.66
N ASN A 164 16.29 19.35 -5.08
CA ASN A 164 14.98 19.85 -4.75
C ASN A 164 15.24 21.06 -3.84
N ASP A 165 14.66 22.16 -4.20
CA ASP A 165 14.70 23.35 -3.37
C ASP A 165 14.09 22.97 -2.01
N ASP A 166 14.92 22.81 -0.98
CA ASP A 166 14.55 22.37 0.38
C ASP A 166 13.48 23.28 1.02
N THR A 167 13.13 24.38 0.35
CA THR A 167 12.10 25.33 0.77
C THR A 167 10.69 24.98 0.29
N LEU A 168 10.53 24.07 -0.70
CA LEU A 168 9.23 23.68 -1.25
C LEU A 168 8.63 22.53 -0.44
N THR A 169 7.74 22.84 0.47
CA THR A 169 6.86 21.83 1.10
C THR A 169 5.70 21.51 0.16
N TYR A 170 5.76 20.36 -0.48
CA TYR A 170 4.64 19.88 -1.30
C TYR A 170 3.49 19.41 -0.41
N LYS A 171 2.37 20.16 -0.45
CA LYS A 171 1.14 19.68 0.20
C LYS A 171 0.54 18.55 -0.65
N PRO A 172 0.10 17.45 -0.03
CA PRO A 172 -0.64 16.43 -0.75
C PRO A 172 -1.84 17.02 -1.49
N ILE A 173 -2.17 16.47 -2.65
CA ILE A 173 -3.33 16.88 -3.46
C ILE A 173 -4.35 15.76 -3.42
N LEU A 174 -5.55 16.05 -2.92
CA LEU A 174 -6.71 15.17 -3.06
C LEU A 174 -7.30 15.39 -4.46
N VAL A 175 -7.39 14.33 -5.24
CA VAL A 175 -7.95 14.36 -6.60
C VAL A 175 -9.21 13.52 -6.63
N THR A 176 -10.32 14.13 -7.08
CA THR A 176 -11.64 13.48 -7.12
C THR A 176 -12.21 13.47 -8.53
N GLY A 177 -13.16 12.59 -8.77
CA GLY A 177 -13.86 12.49 -10.06
C GLY A 177 -13.29 11.43 -11.00
N PRO A 178 -13.98 11.22 -12.14
CA PRO A 178 -13.61 10.21 -13.13
C PRO A 178 -12.31 10.56 -13.87
N ASP A 179 -12.04 11.85 -14.06
CA ASP A 179 -10.87 12.35 -14.82
C ASP A 179 -9.57 12.27 -14.04
N ARG A 180 -9.59 11.70 -12.84
CA ARG A 180 -8.39 11.56 -12.01
C ARG A 180 -7.28 10.75 -12.68
N TYR A 181 -7.63 9.82 -13.56
CA TYR A 181 -6.65 9.00 -14.28
C TYR A 181 -5.87 9.79 -15.34
N ASP A 182 -6.50 10.77 -15.98
CA ASP A 182 -5.81 11.69 -16.91
C ASP A 182 -4.80 12.56 -16.15
N TYR A 183 -5.16 12.95 -14.93
CA TYR A 183 -4.23 13.65 -14.06
C TYR A 183 -3.07 12.76 -13.62
N TYR A 184 -3.32 11.49 -13.30
CA TYR A 184 -2.25 10.53 -12.99
C TYR A 184 -1.31 10.37 -14.19
N HIS A 185 -1.86 10.25 -15.40
CA HIS A 185 -1.07 10.19 -16.63
C HIS A 185 -0.12 11.40 -16.74
N THR A 186 -0.66 12.60 -16.59
CA THR A 186 0.14 13.84 -16.68
C THR A 186 1.30 13.83 -15.68
N VAL A 187 1.02 13.51 -14.41
CA VAL A 187 2.03 13.49 -13.35
C VAL A 187 3.10 12.42 -13.58
N LEU A 188 2.69 11.23 -13.99
CA LEU A 188 3.63 10.13 -14.27
C LEU A 188 4.51 10.43 -15.48
N GLN A 189 3.94 11.09 -16.51
CA GLN A 189 4.70 11.54 -17.69
C GLN A 189 5.73 12.60 -17.30
N GLU A 190 5.33 13.65 -16.58
CA GLU A 190 6.22 14.70 -16.08
C GLU A 190 7.36 14.12 -15.24
N CYS A 191 7.04 13.14 -14.39
CA CYS A 191 8.01 12.43 -13.56
C CYS A 191 9.03 11.66 -14.40
N SER A 192 8.55 10.93 -15.42
CA SER A 192 9.40 10.19 -16.37
C SER A 192 10.29 11.11 -17.18
N ASP A 193 9.72 12.19 -17.72
CA ASP A 193 10.45 13.16 -18.57
C ASP A 193 11.53 13.90 -17.77
N SER A 194 11.29 14.10 -16.48
CA SER A 194 12.25 14.70 -15.54
C SER A 194 13.30 13.70 -15.03
N GLY A 195 13.23 12.44 -15.44
CA GLY A 195 14.17 11.40 -15.02
C GLY A 195 13.98 10.91 -13.59
N HIS A 196 12.77 11.06 -13.02
CA HIS A 196 12.44 10.62 -11.67
C HIS A 196 11.68 9.30 -11.64
N GLN A 197 11.70 8.69 -10.47
CA GLN A 197 10.92 7.51 -10.16
C GLN A 197 9.50 7.89 -9.71
N ALA A 198 8.52 7.02 -9.96
CA ALA A 198 7.17 7.22 -9.46
C ALA A 198 6.65 5.96 -8.76
N LEU A 199 5.83 6.16 -7.73
CA LEU A 199 5.10 5.10 -7.03
C LEU A 199 3.60 5.31 -7.19
N LEU A 200 2.90 4.29 -7.71
CA LEU A 200 1.45 4.24 -7.75
C LEU A 200 0.98 3.10 -6.84
N LEU A 201 0.25 3.46 -5.80
CA LEU A 201 -0.36 2.51 -4.86
C LEU A 201 -1.84 2.31 -5.21
N SER A 202 -2.26 1.05 -5.23
CA SER A 202 -3.66 0.66 -5.41
C SER A 202 -4.05 -0.38 -4.36
N PRO A 203 -5.35 -0.47 -3.98
CA PRO A 203 -5.80 -1.38 -2.93
C PRO A 203 -5.47 -2.84 -3.15
N GLU A 204 -5.61 -3.32 -4.39
CA GLU A 204 -5.41 -4.72 -4.77
C GLU A 204 -4.52 -4.85 -6.00
N THR A 205 -3.81 -5.99 -6.10
CA THR A 205 -2.88 -6.26 -7.20
C THR A 205 -3.55 -6.23 -8.58
N ALA A 206 -4.76 -6.76 -8.70
CA ALA A 206 -5.51 -6.74 -9.96
C ALA A 206 -5.85 -5.31 -10.42
N LEU A 207 -6.07 -4.40 -9.47
CA LEU A 207 -6.33 -2.99 -9.75
C LEU A 207 -5.05 -2.25 -10.15
N CYS A 208 -3.87 -2.68 -9.69
CA CYS A 208 -2.61 -2.03 -10.06
C CYS A 208 -2.39 -2.01 -11.58
N GLU A 209 -2.66 -3.12 -12.27
CA GLU A 209 -2.55 -3.21 -13.73
C GLU A 209 -3.59 -2.33 -14.42
N GLN A 210 -4.83 -2.35 -13.92
CA GLN A 210 -5.89 -1.53 -14.49
C GLN A 210 -5.60 -0.05 -14.36
N VAL A 211 -5.21 0.42 -13.17
CA VAL A 211 -4.88 1.82 -12.91
C VAL A 211 -3.65 2.25 -13.70
N ALA A 212 -2.62 1.40 -13.79
CA ALA A 212 -1.44 1.65 -14.61
C ALA A 212 -1.80 1.79 -16.10
N ASN A 213 -2.66 0.92 -16.62
CA ASN A 213 -3.13 0.98 -18.02
C ASN A 213 -4.01 2.22 -18.26
N MET A 214 -4.87 2.60 -17.31
CA MET A 214 -5.70 3.80 -17.39
C MET A 214 -4.87 5.08 -17.33
N ALA A 215 -3.80 5.08 -16.57
CA ALA A 215 -2.82 6.15 -16.54
C ALA A 215 -1.94 6.21 -17.81
N GLY A 216 -2.03 5.20 -18.72
CA GLY A 216 -1.44 5.24 -20.06
C GLY A 216 0.09 5.21 -20.09
N ILE A 217 0.77 4.94 -18.98
CA ILE A 217 2.23 4.90 -18.89
C ILE A 217 2.70 3.49 -18.55
N ARG A 218 3.80 3.09 -19.20
CA ARG A 218 4.43 1.81 -18.90
C ARG A 218 4.97 1.81 -17.47
N THR A 219 4.26 1.11 -16.60
CA THR A 219 4.65 0.90 -15.21
C THR A 219 5.03 -0.56 -14.96
N VAL A 220 5.92 -0.76 -14.01
CA VAL A 220 6.26 -2.09 -13.50
C VAL A 220 5.29 -2.43 -12.38
N VAL A 221 4.57 -3.55 -12.49
CA VAL A 221 3.61 -3.98 -11.46
C VAL A 221 4.31 -4.85 -10.41
N HIS A 222 4.23 -4.41 -9.16
CA HIS A 222 4.79 -5.08 -7.99
C HIS A 222 3.71 -5.92 -7.29
N HIS A 223 3.74 -7.23 -7.47
CA HIS A 223 2.76 -8.16 -6.89
C HIS A 223 3.03 -8.56 -5.42
N GLY A 224 3.97 -7.93 -4.75
CA GLY A 224 4.32 -8.24 -3.35
C GLY A 224 5.05 -9.58 -3.15
N LYS A 225 5.29 -10.35 -4.20
CA LYS A 225 6.05 -11.60 -4.15
C LYS A 225 7.53 -11.32 -4.41
N THR A 226 8.38 -12.07 -3.72
CA THR A 226 9.83 -11.98 -3.91
C THR A 226 10.24 -12.91 -5.06
N ASP A 227 10.49 -12.35 -6.22
CA ASP A 227 11.03 -13.06 -7.37
C ASP A 227 12.24 -12.30 -7.97
N SER A 228 12.89 -12.92 -8.96
CA SER A 228 14.06 -12.33 -9.64
C SER A 228 13.73 -11.01 -10.35
N PHE A 229 12.48 -10.81 -10.76
CA PHE A 229 12.02 -9.59 -11.40
C PHE A 229 12.03 -8.40 -10.43
N ILE A 230 11.49 -8.59 -9.22
CA ILE A 230 11.48 -7.57 -8.16
C ILE A 230 12.89 -7.19 -7.73
N THR A 231 13.80 -8.17 -7.71
CA THR A 231 15.21 -7.91 -7.38
C THR A 231 15.85 -6.99 -8.42
N GLY A 232 15.55 -7.18 -9.71
CA GLY A 232 15.98 -6.29 -10.79
C GLY A 232 15.43 -4.88 -10.64
N VAL A 233 14.13 -4.76 -10.33
CA VAL A 233 13.47 -3.46 -10.09
C VAL A 233 14.09 -2.75 -8.88
N SER A 234 14.31 -3.45 -7.77
CA SER A 234 14.94 -2.86 -6.57
C SER A 234 16.35 -2.34 -6.88
N ALA A 235 17.14 -3.07 -7.64
CA ALA A 235 18.47 -2.63 -8.06
C ALA A 235 18.40 -1.37 -8.96
N ALA A 236 17.47 -1.33 -9.91
CA ALA A 236 17.26 -0.17 -10.78
C ALA A 236 16.79 1.07 -10.00
N LEU A 237 15.88 0.89 -9.04
CA LEU A 237 15.44 1.97 -8.14
C LEU A 237 16.59 2.54 -7.31
N ARG A 238 17.47 1.68 -6.76
CA ARG A 238 18.67 2.14 -6.01
C ARG A 238 19.64 2.93 -6.88
N ARG A 239 19.73 2.62 -8.18
CA ARG A 239 20.56 3.36 -9.14
C ARG A 239 19.93 4.68 -9.62
N GLY A 240 18.69 4.97 -9.22
CA GLY A 240 17.98 6.18 -9.65
C GLY A 240 17.43 6.10 -11.07
N GLU A 241 17.27 4.90 -11.64
CA GLU A 241 16.65 4.75 -12.96
C GLU A 241 15.21 5.25 -12.93
N PRO A 242 14.76 6.02 -13.95
CA PRO A 242 13.42 6.58 -13.99
C PRO A 242 12.37 5.49 -14.29
N ILE A 243 11.93 4.82 -13.24
CA ILE A 243 10.98 3.73 -13.32
C ILE A 243 9.72 4.10 -12.53
N SER A 244 8.56 3.94 -13.17
CA SER A 244 7.26 3.98 -12.48
C SER A 244 6.88 2.58 -12.00
N VAL A 245 6.54 2.46 -10.73
CA VAL A 245 6.13 1.20 -10.10
C VAL A 245 4.69 1.32 -9.63
N ALA A 246 3.83 0.39 -10.07
CA ALA A 246 2.49 0.21 -9.53
C ALA A 246 2.46 -0.99 -8.57
N GLY A 247 1.82 -0.84 -7.42
CA GLY A 247 1.72 -1.96 -6.47
C GLY A 247 0.79 -1.68 -5.30
N THR A 248 0.69 -2.67 -4.43
CA THR A 248 -0.12 -2.56 -3.21
C THR A 248 0.68 -1.95 -2.05
N ARG A 249 0.10 -1.91 -0.85
CA ARG A 249 0.71 -1.34 0.36
C ARG A 249 2.16 -1.75 0.61
N MET A 250 2.58 -2.96 0.20
CA MET A 250 3.96 -3.41 0.40
C MET A 250 4.98 -2.68 -0.47
N SER A 251 4.54 -2.05 -1.55
CA SER A 251 5.41 -1.32 -2.47
C SER A 251 6.03 -0.06 -1.86
N ILE A 252 5.51 0.39 -0.72
CA ILE A 252 6.08 1.51 0.03
C ILE A 252 7.49 1.20 0.58
N PHE A 253 7.85 -0.09 0.72
CA PHE A 253 9.17 -0.54 1.17
C PHE A 253 10.17 -0.78 0.02
N LEU A 254 9.84 -0.34 -1.19
CA LEU A 254 10.80 -0.37 -2.29
C LEU A 254 11.87 0.71 -2.11
N PRO A 255 13.12 0.44 -2.52
CA PRO A 255 14.25 1.32 -2.26
C PRO A 255 14.34 2.47 -3.27
N PHE A 256 13.36 3.36 -3.25
CA PHE A 256 13.39 4.55 -4.10
C PHE A 256 14.56 5.47 -3.70
N SER A 257 15.30 5.96 -4.69
CA SER A 257 16.41 6.91 -4.49
C SER A 257 16.14 8.29 -5.08
N SER A 258 15.24 8.38 -6.08
CA SER A 258 14.90 9.62 -6.79
C SER A 258 13.41 9.70 -7.05
N LEU A 259 12.60 9.59 -5.99
CA LEU A 259 11.15 9.61 -6.08
C LEU A 259 10.64 11.03 -6.38
N GLY A 260 9.95 11.21 -7.52
CA GLY A 260 9.38 12.48 -7.97
C GLY A 260 7.89 12.62 -7.75
N ALA A 261 7.16 11.49 -7.71
CA ALA A 261 5.72 11.49 -7.46
C ALA A 261 5.26 10.21 -6.76
N ILE A 262 4.24 10.35 -5.91
CA ILE A 262 3.52 9.25 -5.29
C ILE A 262 2.04 9.41 -5.55
N ILE A 263 1.39 8.40 -6.10
CA ILE A 263 -0.05 8.35 -6.32
C ILE A 263 -0.64 7.24 -5.45
N VAL A 264 -1.67 7.54 -4.69
CA VAL A 264 -2.45 6.58 -3.91
C VAL A 264 -3.87 6.61 -4.44
N ASP A 265 -4.25 5.63 -5.27
CA ASP A 265 -5.61 5.54 -5.81
C ASP A 265 -6.54 4.84 -4.82
N GLU A 266 -7.79 5.31 -4.74
CA GLU A 266 -8.79 4.90 -3.73
C GLU A 266 -8.24 4.99 -2.29
N GLU A 267 -7.73 6.19 -1.92
CA GLU A 267 -7.00 6.48 -0.67
C GLU A 267 -7.76 6.05 0.60
N GLN A 268 -9.09 5.97 0.51
CA GLN A 268 -9.98 5.57 1.61
C GLN A 268 -10.06 4.07 1.82
N ASP A 269 -9.50 3.24 0.92
CA ASP A 269 -9.63 1.79 1.00
C ASP A 269 -8.89 1.22 2.22
N GLN A 270 -9.58 0.34 2.95
CA GLN A 270 -9.08 -0.25 4.18
C GLN A 270 -7.85 -1.17 3.98
N SER A 271 -7.64 -1.69 2.77
CA SER A 271 -6.52 -2.57 2.46
C SER A 271 -5.15 -1.88 2.59
N PHE A 272 -5.11 -0.55 2.61
CA PHE A 272 -3.89 0.20 2.90
C PHE A 272 -3.44 0.08 4.35
N LYS A 273 -4.34 -0.22 5.28
CA LYS A 273 -3.99 -0.52 6.68
C LYS A 273 -3.62 -1.99 6.82
N GLN A 274 -2.42 -2.27 7.29
CA GLN A 274 -2.04 -3.62 7.71
C GLN A 274 -2.57 -3.89 9.11
N THR A 275 -3.33 -4.96 9.26
CA THR A 275 -3.85 -5.40 10.56
C THR A 275 -2.91 -6.43 11.21
N GLU A 276 -2.49 -7.42 10.47
CA GLU A 276 -1.57 -8.48 10.88
C GLU A 276 -0.62 -8.87 9.74
N PRO A 277 0.62 -9.26 10.00
CA PRO A 277 1.32 -9.09 11.29
C PRO A 277 1.77 -7.63 11.52
N SER A 278 2.32 -7.34 12.71
CA SER A 278 3.05 -6.06 12.93
C SER A 278 4.21 -5.91 11.93
N PRO A 279 4.48 -4.66 11.46
CA PRO A 279 3.92 -3.35 11.85
C PRO A 279 2.51 -3.12 11.28
N ARG A 280 1.62 -2.52 12.10
CA ARG A 280 0.23 -2.21 11.70
C ARG A 280 0.13 -0.82 11.08
N TYR A 281 0.93 -0.59 10.05
CA TYR A 281 1.01 0.70 9.35
C TYR A 281 -0.14 0.91 8.37
N ASN A 282 -0.39 2.18 8.02
CA ASN A 282 -1.24 2.56 6.89
C ASN A 282 -0.36 3.08 5.76
N ALA A 283 -0.42 2.43 4.60
CA ALA A 283 0.44 2.77 3.47
C ALA A 283 0.13 4.15 2.87
N ARG A 284 -1.12 4.62 2.93
CA ARG A 284 -1.48 5.99 2.54
C ARG A 284 -0.73 7.03 3.38
N ASP A 285 -0.75 6.87 4.70
CA ASP A 285 -0.09 7.81 5.61
C ASP A 285 1.44 7.73 5.48
N CYS A 286 1.96 6.52 5.27
CA CYS A 286 3.37 6.33 4.95
C CYS A 286 3.76 6.96 3.61
N ALA A 287 2.88 6.94 2.59
CA ALA A 287 3.09 7.60 1.31
C ALA A 287 3.20 9.12 1.47
N VAL A 288 2.35 9.71 2.31
CA VAL A 288 2.44 11.14 2.66
C VAL A 288 3.79 11.46 3.33
N PHE A 289 4.24 10.61 4.26
CA PHE A 289 5.56 10.77 4.88
C PHE A 289 6.70 10.60 3.89
N LEU A 290 6.64 9.60 3.00
CA LEU A 290 7.62 9.43 1.92
C LEU A 290 7.70 10.67 1.03
N GLY A 291 6.56 11.27 0.66
CA GLY A 291 6.54 12.52 -0.08
C GLY A 291 7.29 13.64 0.63
N THR A 292 7.18 13.70 1.95
CA THR A 292 7.89 14.69 2.77
C THR A 292 9.41 14.46 2.75
N ILE A 293 9.87 13.22 2.92
CA ILE A 293 11.32 12.94 2.99
C ILE A 293 12.00 12.92 1.63
N HIS A 294 11.26 12.66 0.55
CA HIS A 294 11.76 12.74 -0.83
C HIS A 294 11.50 14.11 -1.47
N HIS A 295 10.84 15.03 -0.78
CA HIS A 295 10.44 16.35 -1.32
C HIS A 295 9.69 16.23 -2.65
N CYS A 296 8.74 15.29 -2.74
CA CYS A 296 8.01 15.00 -3.95
C CYS A 296 6.49 15.16 -3.78
N GLN A 297 5.78 15.30 -4.91
CA GLN A 297 4.33 15.46 -4.90
C GLN A 297 3.62 14.16 -4.52
N VAL A 298 2.67 14.26 -3.60
CA VAL A 298 1.76 13.16 -3.23
C VAL A 298 0.36 13.47 -3.74
N ILE A 299 -0.24 12.51 -4.44
CA ILE A 299 -1.60 12.58 -4.97
C ILE A 299 -2.42 11.49 -4.29
N LEU A 300 -3.51 11.89 -3.67
CA LEU A 300 -4.49 11.00 -3.07
C LEU A 300 -5.72 11.02 -3.95
N GLY A 301 -5.96 9.95 -4.70
CA GLY A 301 -7.09 9.83 -5.59
C GLY A 301 -8.25 9.08 -4.95
N SER A 302 -9.46 9.51 -5.21
CA SER A 302 -10.64 8.83 -4.70
C SER A 302 -11.89 9.18 -5.49
N SER A 303 -12.75 8.18 -5.68
CA SER A 303 -14.14 8.40 -6.11
C SER A 303 -14.99 8.96 -4.97
N ARG A 304 -14.69 8.58 -3.72
CA ARG A 304 -15.36 9.09 -2.51
C ARG A 304 -14.37 9.15 -1.34
N PRO A 305 -13.71 10.31 -1.16
CA PRO A 305 -12.63 10.48 -0.22
C PRO A 305 -13.00 10.20 1.23
N SER A 306 -11.99 9.83 2.03
CA SER A 306 -12.13 9.71 3.47
C SER A 306 -12.42 11.07 4.12
N LEU A 307 -13.18 11.06 5.22
CA LEU A 307 -13.44 12.28 6.01
C LEU A 307 -12.14 12.88 6.56
N GLU A 308 -11.11 12.07 6.80
CA GLU A 308 -9.79 12.52 7.17
C GLU A 308 -9.12 13.36 6.08
N SER A 309 -9.19 12.92 4.82
CA SER A 309 -8.64 13.66 3.68
C SER A 309 -9.42 14.94 3.41
N ILE A 310 -10.76 14.88 3.47
CA ILE A 310 -11.61 16.07 3.34
C ILE A 310 -11.32 17.09 4.46
N TYR A 311 -11.18 16.64 5.70
CA TYR A 311 -10.81 17.50 6.82
C TYR A 311 -9.45 18.15 6.62
N ASN A 312 -8.45 17.40 6.12
CA ASN A 312 -7.14 17.95 5.81
C ASN A 312 -7.19 18.99 4.69
N CYS A 313 -8.05 18.82 3.69
CA CYS A 313 -8.31 19.87 2.69
C CYS A 313 -8.93 21.12 3.32
N LYS A 314 -9.96 20.97 4.16
CA LYS A 314 -10.63 22.09 4.85
C LYS A 314 -9.70 22.86 5.79
N THR A 315 -8.74 22.18 6.39
CA THR A 315 -7.73 22.81 7.28
C THR A 315 -6.51 23.34 6.52
N GLY A 316 -6.48 23.25 5.20
CA GLY A 316 -5.39 23.74 4.36
C GLY A 316 -4.11 22.90 4.43
N LYS A 317 -4.17 21.69 5.01
CA LYS A 317 -3.05 20.73 5.02
C LYS A 317 -2.89 20.04 3.66
N TYR A 318 -3.99 19.78 2.96
CA TYR A 318 -4.03 19.22 1.62
C TYR A 318 -4.63 20.23 0.65
N ASN A 319 -4.22 20.16 -0.59
CA ASN A 319 -4.90 20.83 -1.70
C ASN A 319 -5.98 19.89 -2.26
N ILE A 320 -6.94 20.44 -3.01
CA ILE A 320 -7.97 19.64 -3.68
C ILE A 320 -8.03 20.00 -5.16
N LYS A 321 -8.22 18.97 -5.99
CA LYS A 321 -8.50 19.09 -7.43
C LYS A 321 -9.71 18.23 -7.77
N GLY A 322 -10.70 18.84 -8.38
CA GLY A 322 -12.00 18.23 -8.65
C GLY A 322 -13.06 18.67 -7.62
N GLU A 323 -14.27 18.15 -7.77
CA GLU A 323 -15.40 18.48 -6.92
C GLU A 323 -15.70 17.36 -5.92
N LEU A 324 -16.05 17.76 -4.69
CA LEU A 324 -16.55 16.84 -3.68
C LEU A 324 -18.04 16.62 -3.90
N SER A 325 -18.41 15.60 -4.65
CA SER A 325 -19.82 15.24 -4.84
C SER A 325 -20.26 14.23 -3.79
N SER A 326 -21.41 14.48 -3.18
CA SER A 326 -22.12 13.50 -2.35
C SER A 326 -23.22 12.75 -3.14
N ARG A 327 -23.45 13.11 -4.40
CA ARG A 327 -24.45 12.47 -5.25
C ARG A 327 -23.93 11.16 -5.81
N PHE A 328 -24.83 10.21 -5.91
CA PHE A 328 -24.59 8.94 -6.60
C PHE A 328 -24.91 9.07 -8.10
N SER A 329 -24.40 8.11 -8.87
CA SER A 329 -24.64 8.04 -10.30
C SER A 329 -26.14 7.93 -10.61
N PRO A 330 -26.66 8.56 -11.68
CA PRO A 330 -28.04 8.36 -12.13
C PRO A 330 -28.33 6.90 -12.56
N HIS A 331 -27.28 6.10 -12.78
CA HIS A 331 -27.42 4.66 -13.06
C HIS A 331 -27.52 3.80 -11.80
N THR A 332 -27.53 4.42 -10.60
CA THR A 332 -27.65 3.72 -9.32
C THR A 332 -29.06 3.90 -8.77
N GLU A 333 -29.74 2.78 -8.54
CA GLU A 333 -31.06 2.73 -7.93
C GLU A 333 -31.00 2.08 -6.56
N PHE A 334 -31.61 2.73 -5.56
CA PHE A 334 -31.76 2.15 -4.22
C PHE A 334 -33.16 1.58 -4.04
N ILE A 335 -33.24 0.40 -3.44
CA ILE A 335 -34.49 -0.28 -3.09
C ILE A 335 -34.57 -0.42 -1.58
N ASP A 336 -35.58 0.19 -0.99
CA ASP A 336 -35.89 0.06 0.43
C ASP A 336 -36.50 -1.33 0.72
N ILE A 337 -35.71 -2.19 1.37
CA ILE A 337 -36.12 -3.54 1.76
C ILE A 337 -37.30 -3.49 2.75
N GLN A 338 -37.37 -2.50 3.64
CA GLN A 338 -38.45 -2.39 4.64
C GLN A 338 -39.79 -2.02 3.96
N ALA A 339 -39.74 -1.09 3.02
CA ALA A 339 -40.90 -0.73 2.24
C ALA A 339 -41.38 -1.89 1.34
N GLU A 340 -40.42 -2.59 0.71
CA GLU A 340 -40.76 -3.76 -0.14
C GLU A 340 -41.40 -4.88 0.67
N LYS A 341 -40.89 -5.22 1.85
CA LYS A 341 -41.50 -6.23 2.73
C LYS A 341 -42.94 -5.90 3.10
N LYS A 342 -43.24 -4.62 3.34
CA LYS A 342 -44.59 -4.16 3.72
C LYS A 342 -45.58 -4.16 2.55
N LYS A 343 -45.14 -3.68 1.36
CA LYS A 343 -45.99 -3.51 0.18
C LYS A 343 -46.15 -4.77 -0.65
N ASN A 344 -45.06 -5.42 -0.98
CA ASN A 344 -45.01 -6.42 -2.03
C ASN A 344 -44.63 -7.81 -1.50
N GLY A 345 -44.20 -7.87 -0.25
CA GLY A 345 -43.54 -9.05 0.32
C GLY A 345 -42.17 -9.29 -0.29
N MET A 346 -41.36 -10.08 0.40
CA MET A 346 -40.04 -10.43 -0.04
C MET A 346 -39.92 -11.96 -0.02
N PRO A 347 -39.96 -12.63 -1.19
CA PRO A 347 -40.02 -14.09 -1.26
C PRO A 347 -38.70 -14.79 -0.86
N GLY A 348 -37.71 -14.02 -0.44
CA GLY A 348 -36.40 -14.50 0.01
C GLY A 348 -35.43 -13.33 0.16
N TYR A 349 -34.21 -13.48 -0.34
CA TYR A 349 -33.21 -12.41 -0.33
C TYR A 349 -33.49 -11.33 -1.38
N LEU A 350 -34.20 -11.67 -2.46
CA LEU A 350 -34.49 -10.79 -3.58
C LEU A 350 -35.87 -10.17 -3.45
N SER A 351 -35.97 -8.83 -3.45
CA SER A 351 -37.26 -8.13 -3.46
C SER A 351 -37.95 -8.29 -4.81
N ARG A 352 -39.29 -8.13 -4.82
CA ARG A 352 -40.06 -8.19 -6.06
C ARG A 352 -39.63 -7.12 -7.05
N LYS A 353 -39.34 -5.92 -6.57
CA LYS A 353 -38.83 -4.82 -7.39
C LYS A 353 -37.47 -5.15 -8.02
N LEU A 354 -36.55 -5.80 -7.28
CA LEU A 354 -35.30 -6.25 -7.85
C LEU A 354 -35.51 -7.35 -8.90
N LEU A 355 -36.38 -8.33 -8.62
CA LEU A 355 -36.71 -9.38 -9.59
C LEU A 355 -37.30 -8.79 -10.88
N GLU A 356 -38.16 -7.78 -10.78
CA GLU A 356 -38.70 -7.04 -11.89
C GLU A 356 -37.59 -6.32 -12.70
N ARG A 357 -36.67 -5.63 -12.04
CA ARG A 357 -35.50 -5.00 -12.70
C ARG A 357 -34.64 -6.01 -13.45
N ILE A 358 -34.38 -7.15 -12.85
CA ILE A 358 -33.59 -8.22 -13.47
C ILE A 358 -34.36 -8.79 -14.69
N SER A 359 -35.67 -9.00 -14.58
CA SER A 359 -36.48 -9.55 -15.68
C SER A 359 -36.53 -8.65 -16.91
N HIS A 360 -36.55 -7.31 -16.72
CA HIS A 360 -36.54 -6.33 -17.80
C HIS A 360 -35.15 -6.05 -18.38
N SER A 361 -34.06 -6.43 -17.69
CA SER A 361 -32.69 -6.22 -18.16
C SER A 361 -32.36 -7.19 -19.30
N LYS A 362 -31.68 -6.69 -20.33
CA LYS A 362 -31.16 -7.53 -21.44
C LYS A 362 -29.66 -7.73 -21.25
N GLY A 363 -29.21 -8.99 -21.14
CA GLY A 363 -27.81 -9.35 -21.00
C GLY A 363 -27.47 -10.00 -19.67
N ARG A 364 -26.17 -10.03 -19.34
CA ARG A 364 -25.64 -10.67 -18.13
C ARG A 364 -26.02 -9.92 -16.87
N ILE A 365 -26.28 -10.65 -15.81
CA ILE A 365 -26.62 -10.13 -14.49
C ILE A 365 -25.52 -10.53 -13.51
N CYS A 366 -25.08 -9.59 -12.68
CA CYS A 366 -24.18 -9.84 -11.56
C CYS A 366 -24.92 -9.57 -10.24
N LEU A 367 -24.98 -10.55 -9.35
CA LEU A 367 -25.48 -10.37 -7.99
C LEU A 367 -24.31 -10.35 -7.00
N VAL A 368 -24.24 -9.31 -6.20
CA VAL A 368 -23.26 -9.18 -5.12
C VAL A 368 -23.91 -9.60 -3.82
N ARG A 369 -23.40 -10.68 -3.23
CA ARG A 369 -23.85 -11.21 -1.94
C ARG A 369 -22.94 -10.81 -0.80
N GLY A 370 -23.50 -10.69 0.39
CA GLY A 370 -22.78 -10.56 1.66
C GLY A 370 -22.75 -11.88 2.42
N TRP A 371 -23.69 -12.03 3.37
CA TRP A 371 -23.84 -13.19 4.25
C TRP A 371 -24.80 -14.26 3.72
N GLU A 372 -25.53 -13.96 2.62
CA GLU A 372 -26.54 -14.87 2.07
C GLU A 372 -25.91 -16.21 1.69
N LYS A 373 -26.59 -17.28 2.04
CA LYS A 373 -26.13 -18.65 1.74
C LYS A 373 -26.26 -18.90 0.23
N GLN A 374 -25.19 -19.32 -0.36
CA GLN A 374 -25.09 -19.51 -1.80
C GLN A 374 -26.11 -20.53 -2.34
N GLU A 375 -26.37 -21.60 -1.59
CA GLU A 375 -27.33 -22.64 -1.98
C GLU A 375 -28.77 -22.12 -2.01
N GLU A 376 -29.17 -21.37 -0.98
CA GLU A 376 -30.49 -20.76 -0.87
C GLU A 376 -30.66 -19.70 -1.98
N LEU A 377 -29.67 -18.86 -2.19
CA LEU A 377 -29.68 -17.86 -3.25
C LEU A 377 -29.77 -18.51 -4.64
N SER A 378 -29.00 -19.56 -4.89
CA SER A 378 -29.04 -20.31 -6.16
C SER A 378 -30.40 -20.98 -6.39
N SER A 379 -31.07 -21.44 -5.31
CA SER A 379 -32.43 -21.96 -5.39
C SER A 379 -33.44 -20.88 -5.77
N GLN A 380 -33.34 -19.69 -5.15
CA GLN A 380 -34.21 -18.54 -5.47
C GLN A 380 -33.99 -18.05 -6.92
N ILE A 381 -32.74 -17.99 -7.39
CA ILE A 381 -32.43 -17.63 -8.77
C ILE A 381 -33.12 -18.61 -9.74
N ARG A 382 -32.97 -19.91 -9.51
CA ARG A 382 -33.65 -20.93 -10.37
C ARG A 382 -35.16 -20.81 -10.34
N GLN A 383 -35.76 -20.50 -9.19
CA GLN A 383 -37.18 -20.39 -9.02
C GLN A 383 -37.78 -19.13 -9.68
N PHE A 384 -37.15 -17.97 -9.46
CA PHE A 384 -37.68 -16.67 -9.83
C PHE A 384 -37.14 -16.10 -11.14
N LEU A 385 -36.01 -16.60 -11.61
CA LEU A 385 -35.29 -16.13 -12.80
C LEU A 385 -34.90 -17.29 -13.74
N PRO A 386 -35.86 -18.15 -14.12
CA PRO A 386 -35.55 -19.31 -14.95
C PRO A 386 -34.98 -18.89 -16.31
N GLY A 387 -33.90 -19.54 -16.73
CA GLY A 387 -33.25 -19.28 -18.02
C GLY A 387 -32.38 -18.00 -18.06
N ARG A 388 -32.24 -17.28 -16.95
CA ARG A 388 -31.33 -16.11 -16.87
C ARG A 388 -29.92 -16.52 -16.44
N GLU A 389 -28.93 -16.01 -17.17
CA GLU A 389 -27.52 -16.14 -16.78
C GLU A 389 -27.23 -15.12 -15.67
N VAL A 390 -27.03 -15.60 -14.46
CA VAL A 390 -26.77 -14.79 -13.27
C VAL A 390 -25.47 -15.22 -12.65
N ASN A 391 -24.50 -14.32 -12.60
CA ASN A 391 -23.25 -14.51 -11.91
C ASN A 391 -23.38 -14.01 -10.47
N VAL A 392 -22.98 -14.81 -9.49
CA VAL A 392 -23.07 -14.45 -8.07
C VAL A 392 -21.66 -14.32 -7.52
N LEU A 393 -21.31 -13.13 -7.04
CA LEU A 393 -20.00 -12.76 -6.53
C LEU A 393 -20.10 -12.21 -5.11
N THR A 394 -19.04 -12.37 -4.35
CA THR A 394 -18.80 -11.57 -3.15
C THR A 394 -18.21 -10.20 -3.54
N LEU A 395 -18.23 -9.24 -2.61
CA LEU A 395 -17.61 -7.93 -2.85
C LEU A 395 -16.11 -8.05 -3.18
N SER A 396 -15.40 -8.97 -2.52
CA SER A 396 -13.98 -9.20 -2.77
C SER A 396 -13.71 -9.82 -4.15
N GLU A 397 -14.57 -10.72 -4.61
CA GLU A 397 -14.48 -11.30 -5.95
C GLU A 397 -14.79 -10.24 -7.01
N LEU A 398 -15.80 -9.39 -6.78
CA LEU A 398 -16.12 -8.27 -7.67
C LEU A 398 -14.96 -7.27 -7.78
N LYS A 399 -14.34 -6.89 -6.65
CA LYS A 399 -13.15 -6.03 -6.65
C LYS A 399 -12.00 -6.61 -7.47
N ARG A 400 -11.79 -7.91 -7.38
CA ARG A 400 -10.69 -8.61 -8.06
C ARG A 400 -10.94 -8.85 -9.55
N ASN A 401 -12.14 -9.25 -9.90
CA ASN A 401 -12.46 -9.78 -11.23
C ASN A 401 -13.34 -8.85 -12.07
N GLY A 402 -13.86 -7.76 -11.48
CA GLY A 402 -14.90 -6.93 -12.10
C GLY A 402 -16.26 -7.64 -12.15
N ASN A 403 -17.23 -7.02 -12.79
CA ASN A 403 -18.60 -7.56 -12.93
C ASN A 403 -18.83 -8.43 -14.18
N GLY A 404 -17.77 -8.71 -14.97
CA GLY A 404 -17.85 -9.53 -16.18
C GLY A 404 -18.73 -8.92 -17.28
N ASP A 405 -18.69 -7.59 -17.46
CA ASP A 405 -19.50 -6.81 -18.39
C ASP A 405 -21.02 -7.02 -18.21
N ALA A 406 -21.45 -7.19 -16.96
CA ALA A 406 -22.87 -7.30 -16.64
C ALA A 406 -23.59 -5.97 -16.94
N CYS A 407 -24.73 -6.04 -17.62
CA CYS A 407 -25.57 -4.88 -17.89
C CYS A 407 -26.31 -4.39 -16.64
N LEU A 408 -26.51 -5.26 -15.66
CA LEU A 408 -27.07 -4.97 -14.35
C LEU A 408 -26.23 -5.66 -13.28
N THR A 409 -25.75 -4.87 -12.34
CA THR A 409 -25.18 -5.40 -11.08
C THR A 409 -26.14 -5.08 -9.95
N ALA A 410 -26.47 -6.06 -9.12
CA ALA A 410 -27.36 -5.85 -7.98
C ALA A 410 -26.69 -6.31 -6.69
N VAL A 411 -26.76 -5.46 -5.66
CA VAL A 411 -26.29 -5.79 -4.30
C VAL A 411 -27.50 -6.25 -3.49
N ILE A 412 -27.45 -7.48 -3.00
CA ILE A 412 -28.59 -8.13 -2.35
C ILE A 412 -28.93 -7.47 -1.03
N GLN A 413 -27.92 -7.19 -0.21
CA GLN A 413 -28.06 -6.44 1.03
C GLN A 413 -26.76 -5.72 1.37
N ILE A 414 -26.68 -4.46 1.00
CA ILE A 414 -25.46 -3.67 1.21
C ILE A 414 -25.16 -3.48 2.71
N ASP A 415 -26.18 -3.38 3.56
CA ASP A 415 -26.07 -3.15 5.00
C ASP A 415 -25.20 -4.20 5.74
N ALA A 416 -24.98 -5.35 5.11
CA ALA A 416 -24.19 -6.45 5.65
C ALA A 416 -22.70 -6.38 5.24
N LEU A 417 -22.31 -5.43 4.39
CA LEU A 417 -20.96 -5.36 3.84
C LEU A 417 -19.97 -4.54 4.71
N ALA A 418 -20.46 -3.92 5.78
CA ALA A 418 -19.64 -3.22 6.76
C ALA A 418 -20.12 -3.49 8.19
N ASP A 419 -19.24 -3.21 9.16
CA ASP A 419 -19.56 -3.37 10.58
C ASP A 419 -20.43 -2.20 11.07
N LYS A 420 -21.64 -2.50 11.51
CA LYS A 420 -22.62 -1.52 11.99
C LYS A 420 -22.22 -0.83 13.30
N ASP A 421 -21.38 -1.47 14.08
CA ASP A 421 -20.90 -0.94 15.35
C ASP A 421 -19.73 0.04 15.18
N ASP A 422 -19.22 0.19 13.93
CA ASP A 422 -18.17 1.15 13.62
C ASP A 422 -18.78 2.54 13.35
N PHE A 423 -18.26 3.56 14.02
CA PHE A 423 -18.66 4.95 13.81
C PHE A 423 -18.41 5.47 12.37
N ARG A 424 -17.61 4.73 11.57
CA ARG A 424 -17.38 4.97 10.14
C ARG A 424 -18.41 4.28 9.24
N TYR A 425 -19.39 3.60 9.79
CA TYR A 425 -20.30 2.76 9.02
C TYR A 425 -20.91 3.50 7.82
N ASP A 426 -21.51 4.66 8.02
CA ASP A 426 -22.17 5.43 6.95
C ASP A 426 -21.17 5.86 5.86
N GLU A 427 -20.02 6.36 6.27
CA GLU A 427 -18.93 6.72 5.37
C GLU A 427 -18.50 5.53 4.52
N ARG A 428 -18.29 4.37 5.14
CA ARG A 428 -17.90 3.14 4.45
C ARG A 428 -18.96 2.64 3.49
N MET A 429 -20.24 2.69 3.89
CA MET A 429 -21.33 2.30 3.02
C MET A 429 -21.36 3.15 1.75
N GLN A 430 -21.21 4.46 1.88
CA GLN A 430 -21.13 5.37 0.74
C GLN A 430 -19.88 5.14 -0.12
N GLN A 431 -18.74 4.82 0.47
CA GLN A 431 -17.50 4.46 -0.25
C GLN A 431 -17.64 3.14 -1.01
N ILE A 432 -18.32 2.14 -0.44
CA ILE A 432 -18.63 0.88 -1.13
C ILE A 432 -19.52 1.15 -2.35
N VAL A 433 -20.54 1.99 -2.24
CA VAL A 433 -21.39 2.36 -3.39
C VAL A 433 -20.57 3.05 -4.47
N ALA A 434 -19.74 4.02 -4.14
CA ALA A 434 -18.90 4.72 -5.11
C ALA A 434 -17.91 3.77 -5.83
N MET A 435 -17.36 2.80 -5.12
CA MET A 435 -16.52 1.74 -5.71
C MET A 435 -17.34 0.86 -6.66
N LEU A 436 -18.56 0.47 -6.27
CA LEU A 436 -19.48 -0.29 -7.11
C LEU A 436 -19.86 0.50 -8.39
N GLU A 437 -20.15 1.80 -8.26
CA GLU A 437 -20.42 2.68 -9.40
C GLU A 437 -19.23 2.72 -10.37
N SER A 438 -18.04 2.91 -9.84
CA SER A 438 -16.81 2.96 -10.66
C SER A 438 -16.53 1.64 -11.38
N THR A 439 -16.92 0.50 -10.79
CA THR A 439 -16.71 -0.83 -11.37
C THR A 439 -17.83 -1.24 -12.33
N CYS A 440 -19.08 -0.90 -12.00
CA CYS A 440 -20.27 -1.45 -12.66
C CYS A 440 -20.91 -0.50 -13.68
N CYS A 441 -20.81 0.82 -13.47
CA CYS A 441 -21.48 1.80 -14.32
C CYS A 441 -20.57 2.37 -15.43
N ARG A 442 -19.29 2.06 -15.41
CA ARG A 442 -18.27 2.62 -16.33
C ARG A 442 -18.63 2.41 -17.81
N ASN A 443 -19.20 1.27 -18.16
CA ASN A 443 -19.58 0.92 -19.53
C ASN A 443 -21.11 1.03 -19.78
N GLY A 444 -21.81 1.90 -19.03
CA GLY A 444 -23.25 2.09 -19.15
C GLY A 444 -24.08 1.01 -18.43
N GLY A 445 -23.47 0.21 -17.58
CA GLY A 445 -24.17 -0.74 -16.71
C GLY A 445 -25.02 -0.03 -15.65
N ASN A 446 -26.03 -0.71 -15.14
CA ASN A 446 -26.89 -0.22 -14.06
C ASN A 446 -26.53 -0.91 -12.75
N LEU A 447 -26.62 -0.16 -11.65
CA LEU A 447 -26.40 -0.63 -10.30
C LEU A 447 -27.70 -0.55 -9.51
N VAL A 448 -28.14 -1.67 -8.92
CA VAL A 448 -29.33 -1.72 -8.06
C VAL A 448 -28.90 -2.19 -6.68
N ILE A 449 -29.24 -1.45 -5.66
CA ILE A 449 -28.80 -1.71 -4.28
C ILE A 449 -30.02 -1.89 -3.38
N GLN A 450 -30.15 -3.04 -2.75
CA GLN A 450 -31.12 -3.27 -1.70
C GLN A 450 -30.54 -2.88 -0.34
N THR A 451 -31.25 -2.05 0.41
CA THR A 451 -30.86 -1.57 1.74
C THR A 451 -32.08 -1.42 2.67
N ALA A 452 -31.86 -1.61 3.95
CA ALA A 452 -32.83 -1.25 4.98
C ALA A 452 -32.58 0.14 5.59
N LEU A 453 -31.48 0.80 5.18
CA LEU A 453 -30.98 2.06 5.77
C LEU A 453 -30.88 3.15 4.69
N MET A 454 -32.03 3.53 4.12
CA MET A 454 -32.11 4.52 3.02
C MET A 454 -31.51 5.87 3.39
N ASP A 455 -31.61 6.27 4.65
CA ASP A 455 -31.12 7.58 5.13
C ASP A 455 -29.62 7.77 4.90
N ILE A 456 -28.83 6.69 4.93
CA ILE A 456 -27.37 6.72 4.68
C ILE A 456 -27.06 7.25 3.28
N PHE A 457 -27.95 7.01 2.32
CA PHE A 457 -27.77 7.36 0.92
C PHE A 457 -28.56 8.60 0.50
N SER A 458 -29.15 9.30 1.46
CA SER A 458 -29.86 10.58 1.24
C SER A 458 -28.87 11.72 0.96
N GLU A 459 -29.33 12.79 0.28
CA GLU A 459 -28.51 13.99 0.04
C GLU A 459 -28.14 14.71 1.35
N ASP A 460 -28.96 14.57 2.41
CA ASP A 460 -28.69 15.13 3.72
C ASP A 460 -27.53 14.45 4.44
N ARG A 461 -27.19 13.19 4.08
CA ARG A 461 -26.06 12.45 4.63
C ARG A 461 -24.79 12.75 3.86
N ASN A 462 -24.43 14.02 3.77
CA ASN A 462 -23.24 14.51 3.09
C ASN A 462 -22.02 14.64 4.02
N TYR A 463 -20.88 15.02 3.45
CA TYR A 463 -19.61 15.17 4.18
C TYR A 463 -19.67 16.17 5.34
N GLU A 464 -20.45 17.26 5.17
CA GLU A 464 -20.57 18.29 6.20
C GLU A 464 -21.30 17.74 7.42
N THR A 465 -22.41 17.05 7.20
CA THR A 465 -23.21 16.42 8.26
C THR A 465 -22.38 15.37 9.00
N MET A 466 -21.69 14.50 8.28
CA MET A 466 -20.84 13.48 8.89
C MET A 466 -19.67 14.10 9.67
N LEU A 467 -19.00 15.13 9.15
CA LEU A 467 -17.93 15.82 9.87
C LEU A 467 -18.45 16.55 11.12
N LYS A 468 -19.65 17.13 11.08
CA LYS A 468 -20.26 17.76 12.24
C LYS A 468 -20.49 16.73 13.36
N GLU A 469 -21.04 15.58 13.06
CA GLU A 469 -21.24 14.50 14.01
C GLU A 469 -19.90 13.99 14.58
N ARG A 470 -18.90 13.76 13.72
CA ARG A 470 -17.56 13.35 14.18
C ARG A 470 -16.95 14.34 15.16
N ARG A 471 -17.18 15.65 14.95
CA ARG A 471 -16.72 16.71 15.86
C ARG A 471 -17.46 16.65 17.18
N GLU A 472 -18.78 16.50 17.14
CA GLU A 472 -19.65 16.47 18.32
C GLU A 472 -19.31 15.28 19.24
N PHE A 473 -19.11 14.11 18.65
CA PHE A 473 -18.76 12.89 19.39
C PHE A 473 -17.25 12.72 19.66
N GLY A 474 -16.41 13.62 19.18
CA GLY A 474 -14.97 13.55 19.40
C GLY A 474 -14.29 12.39 18.65
N PHE A 475 -14.83 12.00 17.49
CA PHE A 475 -14.26 10.96 16.64
C PHE A 475 -13.19 11.50 15.66
N PRO A 476 -12.33 10.65 15.09
CA PRO A 476 -11.50 11.04 13.95
C PRO A 476 -12.35 11.65 12.79
N PRO A 477 -11.89 12.72 12.14
CA PRO A 477 -10.54 13.29 12.15
C PRO A 477 -10.23 14.31 13.25
N PHE A 478 -11.14 14.60 14.19
CA PHE A 478 -10.94 15.60 15.25
C PHE A 478 -10.08 15.07 16.40
N THR A 479 -10.02 13.78 16.56
CA THR A 479 -9.13 13.05 17.47
C THR A 479 -8.27 12.07 16.69
N ARG A 480 -7.30 11.45 17.36
CA ARG A 480 -6.63 10.22 16.93
C ARG A 480 -7.14 9.08 17.77
N MET A 481 -7.08 7.87 17.24
CA MET A 481 -7.58 6.69 17.92
C MET A 481 -6.44 5.68 18.15
N VAL A 482 -6.39 5.13 19.37
CA VAL A 482 -5.48 4.04 19.72
C VAL A 482 -6.31 2.93 20.37
N ASP A 483 -6.34 1.79 19.73
CA ASP A 483 -6.93 0.57 20.28
C ASP A 483 -5.87 -0.25 21.03
N ILE A 484 -6.24 -0.72 22.21
CA ILE A 484 -5.50 -1.78 22.89
C ILE A 484 -6.22 -3.09 22.56
N ARG A 485 -5.47 -4.01 21.97
CA ARG A 485 -5.99 -5.31 21.56
C ARG A 485 -5.23 -6.43 22.24
N THR A 486 -5.94 -7.49 22.56
CA THR A 486 -5.38 -8.75 23.06
C THR A 486 -4.66 -9.52 21.94
N ALA A 487 -3.86 -10.51 22.29
CA ALA A 487 -3.10 -11.31 21.31
C ALA A 487 -3.99 -12.02 20.26
N ASP A 488 -5.25 -12.31 20.61
CA ASP A 488 -6.26 -12.87 19.70
C ASP A 488 -7.04 -11.79 18.90
N GLY A 489 -6.59 -10.52 18.98
CA GLY A 489 -7.12 -9.41 18.19
C GLY A 489 -8.36 -8.73 18.75
N LYS A 490 -8.91 -9.18 19.87
CA LYS A 490 -10.10 -8.56 20.48
C LYS A 490 -9.77 -7.19 21.06
N LEU A 491 -10.72 -6.27 20.98
CA LEU A 491 -10.61 -4.95 21.56
C LEU A 491 -10.70 -5.05 23.09
N ALA A 492 -9.64 -4.65 23.79
CA ALA A 492 -9.60 -4.54 25.24
C ALA A 492 -10.00 -3.14 25.72
N SER A 493 -9.49 -2.09 25.07
CA SER A 493 -9.89 -0.71 25.32
C SER A 493 -9.60 0.18 24.11
N ARG A 494 -10.29 1.33 24.02
CA ARG A 494 -10.11 2.33 22.97
C ARG A 494 -9.87 3.70 23.58
N HIS A 495 -8.87 4.40 23.04
CA HIS A 495 -8.47 5.74 23.48
C HIS A 495 -8.62 6.75 22.35
N PHE A 496 -9.34 7.85 22.62
CA PHE A 496 -9.44 8.99 21.72
C PHE A 496 -8.51 10.10 22.22
N ILE A 497 -7.54 10.46 21.40
CA ILE A 497 -6.48 11.42 21.73
C ILE A 497 -6.77 12.73 21.01
N ARG A 498 -6.92 13.81 21.74
CA ARG A 498 -7.15 15.13 21.12
C ARG A 498 -5.96 15.56 20.27
N ARG A 499 -6.22 16.25 19.18
CA ARG A 499 -5.17 16.69 18.23
C ARG A 499 -4.11 17.62 18.83
N ASN A 500 -4.42 18.32 19.91
CA ASN A 500 -3.49 19.17 20.64
C ASN A 500 -2.62 18.41 21.66
N GLN A 501 -2.84 17.13 21.87
CA GLN A 501 -2.02 16.29 22.75
C GLN A 501 -0.89 15.64 21.95
N PRO A 502 0.36 15.64 22.46
CA PRO A 502 1.46 14.93 21.84
C PRO A 502 1.19 13.41 21.80
N LEU A 503 1.09 12.86 20.60
CA LEU A 503 0.82 11.42 20.43
C LEU A 503 1.90 10.55 21.06
N SER A 504 3.17 10.98 21.02
CA SER A 504 4.32 10.27 21.60
C SER A 504 4.18 10.10 23.11
N GLU A 505 3.79 11.14 23.84
CA GLU A 505 3.61 11.10 25.30
C GLU A 505 2.46 10.17 25.68
N VAL A 506 1.32 10.26 24.97
CA VAL A 506 0.16 9.40 25.24
C VAL A 506 0.49 7.94 24.93
N LYS A 507 1.18 7.65 23.82
CA LYS A 507 1.65 6.29 23.50
C LYS A 507 2.60 5.76 24.57
N ALA A 508 3.52 6.59 25.07
CA ALA A 508 4.44 6.19 26.14
C ALA A 508 3.69 5.84 27.43
N SER A 509 2.70 6.66 27.82
CA SER A 509 1.83 6.40 28.98
C SER A 509 1.03 5.10 28.83
N ILE A 510 0.40 4.89 27.67
CA ILE A 510 -0.32 3.65 27.37
C ILE A 510 0.63 2.45 27.41
N LYS A 511 1.82 2.57 26.81
CA LYS A 511 2.82 1.50 26.79
C LYS A 511 3.28 1.09 28.19
N ALA A 512 3.43 2.06 29.10
CA ALA A 512 3.81 1.81 30.48
C ALA A 512 2.74 1.02 31.27
N SER A 513 1.46 1.18 30.92
CA SER A 513 0.31 0.51 31.56
C SER A 513 -0.26 -0.65 30.71
N LEU A 514 0.42 -1.03 29.63
CA LEU A 514 -0.11 -2.04 28.71
C LEU A 514 -0.20 -3.41 29.41
N PRO A 515 -1.39 -4.05 29.43
CA PRO A 515 -1.53 -5.37 30.01
C PRO A 515 -0.65 -6.42 29.30
N PRO A 516 -0.22 -7.48 29.98
CA PRO A 516 0.50 -8.58 29.36
C PRO A 516 -0.26 -9.14 28.15
N PHE A 517 0.48 -9.50 27.09
CA PHE A 517 -0.07 -10.07 25.85
C PHE A 517 -1.03 -9.15 25.08
N CYS A 518 -1.05 -7.85 25.40
CA CYS A 518 -1.76 -6.84 24.62
C CYS A 518 -0.81 -6.06 23.71
N TYR A 519 -1.38 -5.45 22.68
CA TYR A 519 -0.65 -4.55 21.78
C TYR A 519 -1.47 -3.30 21.45
N MET A 520 -0.78 -2.26 21.04
CA MET A 520 -1.39 -1.03 20.53
C MET A 520 -1.62 -1.11 19.02
N ASP A 521 -2.78 -0.67 18.57
CA ASP A 521 -3.08 -0.40 17.17
C ASP A 521 -3.43 1.08 17.04
N VAL A 522 -2.56 1.83 16.39
CA VAL A 522 -2.70 3.27 16.19
C VAL A 522 -3.47 3.52 14.90
N ASP A 523 -4.45 4.40 14.96
CA ASP A 523 -5.42 4.68 13.89
C ASP A 523 -5.97 3.38 13.26
N PRO A 524 -6.64 2.53 14.08
CA PRO A 524 -7.28 1.31 13.60
C PRO A 524 -8.41 1.63 12.62
N GLN A 525 -8.70 0.71 11.73
CA GLN A 525 -9.79 0.80 10.74
C GLN A 525 -10.93 -0.14 11.08
#